data_782f358d7020b6b9eb0ac3b460448464
#
_entry.id   782f358d7020b6b9eb0ac3b460448464
#
_cell.length_a   1.000
_cell.length_b   1.000
_cell.length_c   1.000
_cell.angle_alpha   90.00
_cell.angle_beta   90.00
_cell.angle_gamma   90.00
#
_symmetry.space_group_name_H-M   'P 1'
#
loop_
_entity.id
_entity.type
_entity.pdbx_description
1 polymer ?
#
loop_
_entity_poly.entity_id
_entity_poly.type
_entity_poly.pdbx_seq_one_letter_code
_entity_poly.pdbx_strand_id
1 'polypeptide(L)'
;VLAPGFGKTATGRLWVYVRDERPHAGDATPAVLYRYTPVRKGIRPQGHLQGFAGYLHADGYPGFDKLYADSPGKHTAITEVACWAHFRRKFFDPPVQRLAGRCRGPARRIGELYQVEDAVRGRPPDERRRSRQEHAHPRLADLRSWLDATLSKLSGKSELAKAIRYGLSRWPALTRYADHSGLEIDNNAAKRATAKRTT
;
A
#
# COMPACT_ATOMS: atom_id res chain seq x y z
N VAL A 1 -20.61 2.94 -15.48
CA VAL A 1 -20.86 2.07 -16.63
C VAL A 1 -22.36 2.11 -16.96
N LEU A 2 -22.73 2.29 -18.23
CA LEU A 2 -24.12 2.15 -18.67
C LEU A 2 -24.55 0.69 -18.41
N ALA A 3 -25.66 0.52 -17.69
CA ALA A 3 -26.26 -0.80 -17.47
C ALA A 3 -27.30 -1.07 -18.57
N PRO A 4 -27.10 -2.07 -19.45
CA PRO A 4 -28.07 -2.38 -20.50
C PRO A 4 -29.44 -2.68 -19.89
N GLY A 5 -30.50 -2.09 -20.47
CA GLY A 5 -31.89 -2.35 -20.08
C GLY A 5 -32.43 -1.55 -18.88
N PHE A 6 -31.62 -0.72 -18.20
CA PHE A 6 -32.05 -0.01 -16.99
C PHE A 6 -32.18 1.51 -17.14
N GLY A 7 -31.84 2.09 -18.27
CA GLY A 7 -31.93 3.54 -18.51
C GLY A 7 -31.10 4.42 -17.56
N LYS A 8 -30.24 3.82 -16.74
CA LYS A 8 -29.39 4.51 -15.76
C LYS A 8 -28.00 3.88 -15.66
N THR A 9 -27.04 4.67 -15.16
CA THR A 9 -25.68 4.18 -14.90
C THR A 9 -25.63 3.30 -13.65
N ALA A 10 -24.88 2.18 -13.71
CA ALA A 10 -24.56 1.36 -12.56
C ALA A 10 -23.09 1.57 -12.17
N THR A 11 -22.82 1.62 -10.86
CA THR A 11 -21.47 1.72 -10.32
C THR A 11 -20.81 0.35 -10.30
N GLY A 12 -19.99 0.05 -11.32
CA GLY A 12 -19.13 -1.12 -11.32
C GLY A 12 -17.76 -0.86 -10.70
N ARG A 13 -16.95 -1.91 -10.60
CA ARG A 13 -15.57 -1.86 -10.10
C ARG A 13 -14.63 -2.51 -11.09
N LEU A 14 -13.54 -1.84 -11.37
CA LEU A 14 -12.41 -2.37 -12.11
C LEU A 14 -11.29 -2.72 -11.13
N TRP A 15 -10.94 -4.00 -11.10
CA TRP A 15 -9.80 -4.50 -10.34
C TRP A 15 -8.60 -4.53 -11.28
N VAL A 16 -7.47 -4.01 -10.81
CA VAL A 16 -6.25 -3.93 -11.61
C VAL A 16 -5.14 -4.62 -10.84
N TYR A 17 -4.57 -5.66 -11.43
CA TYR A 17 -3.44 -6.40 -10.90
C TYR A 17 -2.25 -6.16 -11.80
N VAL A 18 -1.12 -5.78 -11.22
CA VAL A 18 0.12 -5.46 -11.94
C VAL A 18 1.26 -6.32 -11.40
N ARG A 19 2.01 -6.93 -12.31
CA ARG A 19 3.34 -7.47 -12.04
C ARG A 19 4.34 -6.63 -12.83
N ASP A 20 5.30 -6.04 -12.15
CA ASP A 20 6.33 -5.21 -12.77
C ASP A 20 7.64 -5.34 -11.98
N GLU A 21 8.63 -5.98 -12.57
CA GLU A 21 9.93 -6.25 -11.97
C GLU A 21 11.00 -5.23 -12.36
N ARG A 22 10.70 -4.33 -13.29
CA ARG A 22 11.64 -3.29 -13.77
C ARG A 22 12.20 -2.39 -12.67
N PRO A 23 11.43 -2.04 -11.60
CA PRO A 23 11.97 -1.23 -10.52
C PRO A 23 13.15 -1.86 -9.75
N HIS A 24 13.31 -3.18 -9.84
CA HIS A 24 14.43 -3.92 -9.22
C HIS A 24 15.27 -4.68 -10.24
N ALA A 25 15.33 -4.17 -11.48
CA ALA A 25 16.12 -4.74 -12.59
C ALA A 25 15.76 -6.20 -12.94
N GLY A 26 14.52 -6.63 -12.69
CA GLY A 26 14.03 -7.95 -13.10
C GLY A 26 13.70 -8.01 -14.59
N ASP A 27 13.88 -9.18 -15.18
CA ASP A 27 13.74 -9.45 -16.62
C ASP A 27 12.32 -9.84 -17.06
N ALA A 28 11.43 -10.11 -16.09
CA ALA A 28 10.08 -10.56 -16.42
C ALA A 28 9.28 -9.46 -17.12
N THR A 29 8.64 -9.81 -18.22
CA THR A 29 7.76 -8.91 -18.97
C THR A 29 6.65 -8.36 -18.03
N PRO A 30 6.49 -7.04 -17.93
CA PRO A 30 5.42 -6.46 -17.14
C PRO A 30 4.04 -6.93 -17.60
N ALA A 31 3.19 -7.27 -16.65
CA ALA A 31 1.84 -7.75 -16.94
C ALA A 31 0.79 -6.95 -16.17
N VAL A 32 -0.33 -6.68 -16.82
CA VAL A 32 -1.49 -6.01 -16.21
C VAL A 32 -2.75 -6.82 -16.51
N LEU A 33 -3.44 -7.22 -15.45
CA LEU A 33 -4.72 -7.92 -15.54
C LEU A 33 -5.84 -6.99 -15.05
N TYR A 34 -6.87 -6.84 -15.86
CA TYR A 34 -8.08 -6.10 -15.53
C TYR A 34 -9.26 -7.04 -15.33
N ARG A 35 -9.97 -6.88 -14.22
CA ARG A 35 -11.21 -7.63 -13.93
C ARG A 35 -12.32 -6.65 -13.57
N TYR A 36 -13.41 -6.71 -14.29
CA TYR A 36 -14.63 -5.95 -13.98
C TYR A 36 -15.55 -6.76 -13.07
N THR A 37 -16.16 -6.09 -12.09
CA THR A 37 -17.25 -6.66 -11.31
C THR A 37 -18.33 -5.61 -11.03
N PRO A 38 -19.63 -5.98 -11.00
CA PRO A 38 -20.71 -5.03 -10.75
C PRO A 38 -20.73 -4.52 -9.30
N VAL A 39 -20.02 -5.19 -8.38
CA VAL A 39 -20.01 -4.86 -6.95
C VAL A 39 -18.60 -4.92 -6.36
N ARG A 40 -18.37 -4.11 -5.32
CA ARG A 40 -17.11 -4.11 -4.56
C ARG A 40 -17.25 -5.01 -3.32
N LYS A 41 -17.25 -6.32 -3.51
CA LYS A 41 -17.26 -7.29 -2.40
C LYS A 41 -15.91 -8.02 -2.33
N GLY A 42 -15.41 -8.29 -1.11
CA GLY A 42 -14.13 -8.98 -0.87
C GLY A 42 -14.04 -10.37 -1.48
N ILE A 43 -15.18 -11.06 -1.68
CA ILE A 43 -15.21 -12.35 -2.37
C ILE A 43 -14.67 -12.27 -3.82
N ARG A 44 -14.72 -11.10 -4.46
CA ARG A 44 -14.24 -10.93 -5.83
C ARG A 44 -12.72 -11.07 -5.93
N PRO A 45 -11.89 -10.30 -5.17
CA PRO A 45 -10.45 -10.52 -5.19
C PRO A 45 -10.05 -11.90 -4.67
N GLN A 46 -10.80 -12.53 -3.76
CA GLN A 46 -10.55 -13.91 -3.34
C GLN A 46 -10.64 -14.88 -4.53
N GLY A 47 -11.68 -14.77 -5.36
CA GLY A 47 -11.82 -15.59 -6.56
C GLY A 47 -10.77 -15.26 -7.64
N HIS A 48 -10.42 -13.97 -7.80
CA HIS A 48 -9.41 -13.56 -8.79
C HIS A 48 -8.01 -14.07 -8.48
N LEU A 49 -7.68 -14.19 -7.19
CA LEU A 49 -6.36 -14.57 -6.68
C LEU A 49 -6.33 -16.01 -6.15
N GLN A 50 -7.31 -16.82 -6.53
CA GLN A 50 -7.29 -18.24 -6.21
C GLN A 50 -6.04 -18.91 -6.80
N GLY A 51 -5.28 -19.62 -5.97
CA GLY A 51 -4.02 -20.25 -6.36
C GLY A 51 -2.81 -19.32 -6.43
N PHE A 52 -3.00 -18.01 -6.20
CA PHE A 52 -1.86 -17.09 -6.08
C PHE A 52 -1.14 -17.29 -4.74
N ALA A 53 0.20 -17.31 -4.80
CA ALA A 53 1.09 -17.33 -3.64
C ALA A 53 2.14 -16.22 -3.78
N GLY A 54 2.51 -15.60 -2.66
CA GLY A 54 3.52 -14.55 -2.63
C GLY A 54 3.03 -13.24 -2.04
N TYR A 55 3.66 -12.13 -2.44
CA TYR A 55 3.37 -10.80 -1.90
C TYR A 55 2.26 -10.09 -2.69
N LEU A 56 1.25 -9.60 -2.00
CA LEU A 56 0.21 -8.76 -2.58
C LEU A 56 0.28 -7.35 -2.00
N HIS A 57 0.65 -6.39 -2.86
CA HIS A 57 0.75 -4.99 -2.49
C HIS A 57 -0.58 -4.27 -2.73
N ALA A 58 -1.22 -3.81 -1.67
CA ALA A 58 -2.55 -3.20 -1.73
C ALA A 58 -2.68 -1.93 -0.89
N ASP A 59 -3.76 -1.19 -1.11
CA ASP A 59 -4.05 0.10 -0.46
C ASP A 59 -4.78 -0.01 0.89
N GLY A 60 -4.87 -1.22 1.46
CA GLY A 60 -5.56 -1.46 2.73
C GLY A 60 -7.08 -1.46 2.62
N TYR A 61 -7.62 -1.80 1.46
CA TYR A 61 -9.05 -2.06 1.32
C TYR A 61 -9.45 -3.30 2.12
N PRO A 62 -10.45 -3.22 3.05
CA PRO A 62 -10.82 -4.33 3.93
C PRO A 62 -11.27 -5.60 3.19
N GLY A 63 -11.67 -5.48 1.92
CA GLY A 63 -12.01 -6.64 1.09
C GLY A 63 -10.83 -7.56 0.78
N PHE A 64 -9.59 -7.14 1.04
CA PHE A 64 -8.40 -7.97 0.93
C PHE A 64 -8.05 -8.70 2.24
N ASP A 65 -8.61 -8.30 3.39
CA ASP A 65 -8.19 -8.83 4.70
C ASP A 65 -8.29 -10.35 4.78
N LYS A 66 -9.35 -10.94 4.16
CA LYS A 66 -9.51 -12.39 4.09
C LYS A 66 -8.49 -13.13 3.22
N LEU A 67 -7.73 -12.41 2.38
CA LEU A 67 -6.64 -12.98 1.60
C LEU A 67 -5.39 -13.19 2.44
N TYR A 68 -5.24 -12.41 3.51
CA TYR A 68 -4.07 -12.41 4.39
C TYR A 68 -4.30 -13.19 5.68
N ALA A 69 -5.56 -13.45 6.03
CA ALA A 69 -5.91 -14.11 7.28
C ALA A 69 -5.78 -15.63 7.15
N ASP A 70 -4.98 -16.21 8.04
CA ASP A 70 -4.99 -17.64 8.25
C ASP A 70 -6.32 -18.06 8.88
N SER A 71 -6.87 -19.18 8.44
CA SER A 71 -8.04 -19.80 9.01
C SER A 71 -7.68 -21.23 9.47
N PRO A 72 -8.37 -21.81 10.45
CA PRO A 72 -8.12 -23.19 10.85
C PRO A 72 -8.12 -24.14 9.64
N GLY A 73 -6.98 -24.81 9.42
CA GLY A 73 -6.80 -25.73 8.30
C GLY A 73 -6.50 -25.10 6.94
N LYS A 74 -6.34 -23.76 6.86
CA LYS A 74 -5.99 -23.05 5.61
C LYS A 74 -5.00 -21.95 5.91
N HIS A 75 -3.73 -22.23 5.65
CA HIS A 75 -2.69 -21.18 5.62
C HIS A 75 -2.80 -20.39 4.31
N THR A 76 -2.85 -19.07 4.40
CA THR A 76 -2.82 -18.24 3.20
C THR A 76 -1.40 -18.17 2.67
N ALA A 77 -1.24 -18.45 1.39
CA ALA A 77 0.03 -18.28 0.70
C ALA A 77 0.30 -16.80 0.33
N ILE A 78 -0.62 -15.89 0.66
CA ILE A 78 -0.54 -14.47 0.29
C ILE A 78 -0.09 -13.64 1.48
N THR A 79 1.03 -12.95 1.30
CA THR A 79 1.58 -12.05 2.31
C THR A 79 1.25 -10.59 1.98
N GLU A 80 0.65 -9.86 2.92
CA GLU A 80 0.30 -8.45 2.75
C GLU A 80 1.54 -7.57 2.63
N VAL A 81 1.52 -6.62 1.68
CA VAL A 81 2.41 -5.46 1.62
C VAL A 81 1.56 -4.20 1.58
N ALA A 82 1.72 -3.32 2.57
CA ALA A 82 0.91 -2.12 2.66
C ALA A 82 1.55 -0.93 1.92
N CYS A 83 0.70 -0.04 1.41
CA CYS A 83 1.10 1.07 0.57
C CYS A 83 1.42 2.33 1.38
N TRP A 84 2.67 2.80 1.36
CA TRP A 84 3.08 4.05 2.01
C TRP A 84 2.40 5.29 1.44
N ALA A 85 2.12 5.33 0.13
CA ALA A 85 1.38 6.45 -0.47
C ALA A 85 -0.04 6.56 0.11
N HIS A 86 -0.68 5.42 0.41
CA HIS A 86 -2.00 5.39 1.04
C HIS A 86 -1.92 5.83 2.51
N PHE A 87 -0.94 5.35 3.26
CA PHE A 87 -0.71 5.81 4.63
C PHE A 87 -0.38 7.31 4.69
N ARG A 88 0.53 7.78 3.85
CA ARG A 88 0.89 9.21 3.75
C ARG A 88 -0.33 10.09 3.49
N ARG A 89 -1.25 9.66 2.60
CA ARG A 89 -2.46 10.44 2.27
C ARG A 89 -3.33 10.74 3.48
N LYS A 90 -3.40 9.85 4.47
CA LYS A 90 -4.21 10.07 5.68
C LYS A 90 -3.79 11.30 6.50
N PHE A 91 -2.56 11.78 6.33
CA PHE A 91 -2.07 13.01 6.96
C PHE A 91 -2.38 14.27 6.15
N PHE A 92 -2.88 14.13 4.91
CA PHE A 92 -3.30 15.24 4.06
C PHE A 92 -4.82 15.44 4.02
N ASP A 93 -5.59 14.60 4.69
CA ASP A 93 -7.03 14.81 4.81
C ASP A 93 -7.29 16.11 5.59
N PRO A 94 -8.23 17.00 5.12
CA PRO A 94 -8.41 18.35 5.66
C PRO A 94 -8.55 18.45 7.20
N PRO A 95 -9.29 17.57 7.88
CA PRO A 95 -9.36 17.59 9.34
C PRO A 95 -8.01 17.29 10.01
N VAL A 96 -7.23 16.38 9.44
CA VAL A 96 -5.90 16.03 9.93
C VAL A 96 -4.90 17.13 9.64
N GLN A 97 -4.98 17.72 8.45
CA GLN A 97 -4.07 18.78 8.01
C GLN A 97 -4.17 20.05 8.86
N ARG A 98 -5.36 20.42 9.32
CA ARG A 98 -5.54 21.55 10.25
C ARG A 98 -4.85 21.33 11.61
N LEU A 99 -4.83 20.08 12.07
CA LEU A 99 -4.11 19.67 13.28
C LEU A 99 -2.61 19.46 13.00
N ALA A 100 -2.29 18.91 11.82
CA ALA A 100 -0.93 18.63 11.35
C ALA A 100 -0.22 19.86 10.77
N GLY A 101 -0.88 21.00 10.59
CA GLY A 101 -0.22 22.28 10.32
C GLY A 101 0.83 22.63 11.38
N ARG A 102 0.67 22.08 12.58
CA ARG A 102 1.68 22.03 13.65
C ARG A 102 2.60 20.78 13.57
N CYS A 103 2.28 19.81 12.72
CA CYS A 103 2.97 18.50 12.60
C CYS A 103 3.31 18.18 11.15
N ARG A 104 4.23 18.93 10.53
CA ARG A 104 4.89 18.52 9.27
C ARG A 104 5.67 17.21 9.43
N GLY A 105 5.71 16.67 10.65
CA GLY A 105 6.49 15.51 11.08
C GLY A 105 6.30 14.24 10.24
N PRO A 106 5.08 13.65 10.14
CA PRO A 106 4.91 12.35 9.49
C PRO A 106 5.10 12.43 7.97
N ALA A 107 4.58 13.48 7.34
CA ALA A 107 4.70 13.65 5.89
C ALA A 107 6.16 13.84 5.43
N ARG A 108 6.97 14.57 6.21
CA ARG A 108 8.41 14.75 5.97
C ARG A 108 9.16 13.42 6.16
N ARG A 109 8.95 12.74 7.28
CA ARG A 109 9.61 11.46 7.58
C ARG A 109 9.28 10.38 6.54
N ILE A 110 8.03 10.31 6.09
CA ILE A 110 7.65 9.43 4.98
C ILE A 110 8.34 9.87 3.68
N GLY A 111 8.47 11.18 3.44
CA GLY A 111 9.22 11.71 2.29
C GLY A 111 10.68 11.26 2.29
N GLU A 112 11.32 11.17 3.44
CA GLU A 112 12.70 10.68 3.56
C GLU A 112 12.84 9.20 3.19
N LEU A 113 11.81 8.37 3.43
CA LEU A 113 11.78 6.98 2.94
C LEU A 113 11.70 6.93 1.41
N TYR A 114 10.90 7.81 0.79
CA TYR A 114 10.84 7.91 -0.67
C TYR A 114 12.15 8.36 -1.28
N GLN A 115 12.92 9.24 -0.64
CA GLN A 115 14.25 9.64 -1.11
C GLN A 115 15.21 8.46 -1.16
N VAL A 116 15.16 7.55 -0.17
CA VAL A 116 15.94 6.30 -0.21
C VAL A 116 15.55 5.45 -1.42
N GLU A 117 14.24 5.29 -1.67
CA GLU A 117 13.75 4.50 -2.81
C GLU A 117 14.11 5.11 -4.16
N ASP A 118 14.05 6.44 -4.28
CA ASP A 118 14.41 7.13 -5.53
C ASP A 118 15.90 6.95 -5.87
N ALA A 119 16.78 6.89 -4.86
CA ALA A 119 18.20 6.65 -5.05
C ALA A 119 18.54 5.23 -5.55
N VAL A 120 17.67 4.25 -5.29
CA VAL A 120 17.91 2.84 -5.64
C VAL A 120 16.94 2.29 -6.70
N ARG A 121 16.11 3.15 -7.27
CA ARG A 121 15.19 2.74 -8.34
C ARG A 121 15.94 2.23 -9.56
N GLY A 122 15.55 1.04 -10.05
CA GLY A 122 16.22 0.39 -11.19
C GLY A 122 17.58 -0.23 -10.85
N ARG A 123 17.99 -0.21 -9.58
CA ARG A 123 19.21 -0.90 -9.14
C ARG A 123 18.96 -2.38 -8.88
N PRO A 124 20.00 -3.22 -8.99
CA PRO A 124 19.92 -4.63 -8.66
C PRO A 124 19.39 -4.90 -7.24
N PRO A 125 18.76 -6.05 -7.00
CA PRO A 125 18.14 -6.39 -5.72
C PRO A 125 19.06 -6.22 -4.51
N ASP A 126 20.33 -6.61 -4.62
CA ASP A 126 21.30 -6.53 -3.51
C ASP A 126 21.66 -5.09 -3.14
N GLU A 127 21.80 -4.22 -4.14
CA GLU A 127 22.04 -2.78 -3.89
C GLU A 127 20.83 -2.15 -3.20
N ARG A 128 19.63 -2.47 -3.67
CA ARG A 128 18.38 -2.00 -3.04
C ARG A 128 18.29 -2.45 -1.58
N ARG A 129 18.55 -3.73 -1.33
CA ARG A 129 18.50 -4.28 0.02
C ARG A 129 19.53 -3.60 0.94
N ARG A 130 20.77 -3.45 0.50
CA ARG A 130 21.83 -2.80 1.28
C ARG A 130 21.46 -1.37 1.64
N SER A 131 21.03 -0.57 0.66
CA SER A 131 20.63 0.82 0.89
C SER A 131 19.44 0.94 1.84
N ARG A 132 18.46 0.04 1.75
CA ARG A 132 17.31 0.02 2.66
C ARG A 132 17.72 -0.34 4.10
N GLN A 133 18.60 -1.33 4.27
CA GLN A 133 19.16 -1.68 5.57
C GLN A 133 19.92 -0.50 6.21
N GLU A 134 20.74 0.16 5.43
CA GLU A 134 21.57 1.27 5.90
C GLU A 134 20.77 2.55 6.14
N HIS A 135 19.83 2.88 5.25
CA HIS A 135 19.19 4.20 5.25
C HIS A 135 17.70 4.19 5.57
N ALA A 136 16.93 3.16 5.19
CA ALA A 136 15.49 3.11 5.45
C ALA A 136 15.18 2.59 6.86
N HIS A 137 15.86 1.56 7.35
CA HIS A 137 15.62 1.00 8.68
C HIS A 137 15.74 2.01 9.82
N PRO A 138 16.81 2.84 9.91
CA PRO A 138 16.91 3.87 10.96
C PRO A 138 15.75 4.89 10.87
N ARG A 139 15.35 5.28 9.66
CA ARG A 139 14.24 6.21 9.44
C ARG A 139 12.89 5.61 9.82
N LEU A 140 12.70 4.31 9.57
CA LEU A 140 11.50 3.58 9.99
C LEU A 140 11.42 3.50 11.52
N ALA A 141 12.54 3.23 12.20
CA ALA A 141 12.62 3.20 13.66
C ALA A 141 12.30 4.59 14.27
N ASP A 142 12.88 5.67 13.72
CA ASP A 142 12.57 7.04 14.13
C ASP A 142 11.09 7.40 13.92
N LEU A 143 10.56 7.07 12.74
CA LEU A 143 9.15 7.32 12.45
C LEU A 143 8.24 6.53 13.39
N ARG A 144 8.53 5.26 13.68
CA ARG A 144 7.77 4.44 14.62
C ARG A 144 7.76 5.07 16.01
N SER A 145 8.91 5.42 16.52
CA SER A 145 9.05 6.07 17.83
C SER A 145 8.28 7.38 17.91
N TRP A 146 8.35 8.18 16.84
CA TRP A 146 7.61 9.42 16.74
C TRP A 146 6.08 9.20 16.71
N LEU A 147 5.59 8.20 15.97
CA LEU A 147 4.17 7.85 15.90
C LEU A 147 3.64 7.42 17.28
N ASP A 148 4.36 6.55 17.97
CA ASP A 148 3.98 6.06 19.30
C ASP A 148 3.97 7.21 20.33
N ALA A 149 5.00 8.05 20.36
CA ALA A 149 5.11 9.21 21.24
C ALA A 149 4.06 10.30 20.93
N THR A 150 3.65 10.43 19.68
CA THR A 150 2.58 11.37 19.29
C THR A 150 1.22 10.82 19.68
N LEU A 151 0.97 9.54 19.43
CA LEU A 151 -0.30 8.89 19.75
C LEU A 151 -0.62 8.97 21.25
N SER A 152 0.39 8.83 22.13
CA SER A 152 0.22 8.90 23.57
C SER A 152 -0.29 10.28 24.07
N LYS A 153 -0.08 11.34 23.29
CA LYS A 153 -0.48 12.72 23.61
C LYS A 153 -1.81 13.16 22.99
N LEU A 154 -2.42 12.30 22.17
CA LEU A 154 -3.62 12.63 21.42
C LEU A 154 -4.88 12.04 22.07
N SER A 155 -5.99 12.78 21.95
CA SER A 155 -7.29 12.20 22.22
C SER A 155 -7.57 11.01 21.29
N GLY A 156 -8.06 9.91 21.86
CA GLY A 156 -8.41 8.70 21.11
C GLY A 156 -9.42 8.92 19.98
N LYS A 157 -10.21 9.99 20.04
CA LYS A 157 -11.22 10.34 19.03
C LYS A 157 -10.68 11.22 17.90
N SER A 158 -9.44 11.76 18.01
CA SER A 158 -8.89 12.66 17.00
C SER A 158 -8.61 11.95 15.67
N GLU A 159 -8.82 12.64 14.55
CA GLU A 159 -8.53 12.10 13.21
C GLU A 159 -7.04 11.79 13.03
N LEU A 160 -6.16 12.58 13.64
CA LEU A 160 -4.73 12.31 13.65
C LEU A 160 -4.41 10.99 14.38
N ALA A 161 -5.05 10.74 15.54
CA ALA A 161 -4.89 9.47 16.25
C ALA A 161 -5.40 8.26 15.42
N LYS A 162 -6.50 8.43 14.68
CA LYS A 162 -7.01 7.41 13.77
C LYS A 162 -6.01 7.12 12.63
N ALA A 163 -5.44 8.17 12.02
CA ALA A 163 -4.43 8.03 10.97
C ALA A 163 -3.17 7.31 11.49
N ILE A 164 -2.69 7.66 12.68
CA ILE A 164 -1.52 7.02 13.31
C ILE A 164 -1.82 5.54 13.60
N ARG A 165 -2.96 5.23 14.24
CA ARG A 165 -3.34 3.83 14.54
C ARG A 165 -3.45 2.98 13.29
N TYR A 166 -3.95 3.53 12.19
CA TYR A 166 -3.99 2.83 10.91
C TYR A 166 -2.58 2.39 10.47
N GLY A 167 -1.58 3.27 10.55
CA GLY A 167 -0.20 2.93 10.20
C GLY A 167 0.41 1.92 11.18
N LEU A 168 0.20 2.12 12.48
CA LEU A 168 0.76 1.24 13.51
C LEU A 168 0.16 -0.18 13.44
N SER A 169 -1.14 -0.32 13.17
CA SER A 169 -1.78 -1.64 13.01
C SER A 169 -1.30 -2.41 11.79
N ARG A 170 -0.79 -1.70 10.76
CA ARG A 170 -0.24 -2.29 9.53
C ARG A 170 1.28 -2.18 9.45
N TRP A 171 1.95 -1.86 10.56
CA TRP A 171 3.38 -1.59 10.57
C TRP A 171 4.23 -2.72 9.97
N PRO A 172 4.01 -4.00 10.31
CA PRO A 172 4.75 -5.09 9.68
C PRO A 172 4.58 -5.15 8.16
N ALA A 173 3.37 -4.87 7.66
CA ALA A 173 3.10 -4.86 6.23
C ALA A 173 3.68 -3.62 5.53
N LEU A 174 3.76 -2.47 6.22
CA LEU A 174 4.40 -1.25 5.71
C LEU A 174 5.93 -1.37 5.65
N THR A 175 6.56 -2.05 6.59
CA THR A 175 8.02 -2.15 6.68
C THR A 175 8.60 -3.29 5.85
N ARG A 176 7.79 -4.24 5.44
CA ARG A 176 8.22 -5.46 4.71
C ARG A 176 9.04 -5.17 3.45
N TYR A 177 8.77 -4.06 2.75
CA TYR A 177 9.54 -3.67 1.56
C TYR A 177 11.02 -3.43 1.88
N ALA A 178 11.34 -2.98 3.09
CA ALA A 178 12.70 -2.67 3.49
C ALA A 178 13.58 -3.93 3.62
N ASP A 179 12.97 -5.08 3.90
CA ASP A 179 13.66 -6.36 4.04
C ASP A 179 13.66 -7.18 2.76
N HIS A 180 12.77 -6.87 1.81
CA HIS A 180 12.60 -7.64 0.58
C HIS A 180 12.95 -6.80 -0.65
N SER A 181 14.03 -7.14 -1.34
CA SER A 181 14.59 -6.37 -2.46
C SER A 181 13.64 -6.15 -3.65
N GLY A 182 12.77 -7.11 -3.95
CA GLY A 182 11.79 -7.04 -5.06
C GLY A 182 10.52 -6.25 -4.75
N LEU A 183 10.28 -5.85 -3.49
CA LEU A 183 9.08 -5.09 -3.15
C LEU A 183 9.28 -3.58 -3.35
N GLU A 184 8.19 -2.92 -3.76
CA GLU A 184 8.13 -1.46 -3.86
C GLU A 184 7.58 -0.85 -2.56
N ILE A 185 7.86 0.43 -2.32
CA ILE A 185 7.33 1.18 -1.17
C ILE A 185 5.83 1.47 -1.30
N ASP A 186 5.30 1.50 -2.52
CA ASP A 186 3.89 1.78 -2.78
C ASP A 186 3.33 1.02 -4.00
N ASN A 187 2.00 0.97 -4.12
CA ASN A 187 1.30 0.34 -5.23
C ASN A 187 0.96 1.32 -6.38
N ASN A 188 1.76 2.36 -6.59
CA ASN A 188 1.48 3.36 -7.64
C ASN A 188 1.52 2.78 -9.05
N ALA A 189 2.18 1.64 -9.29
CA ALA A 189 2.13 0.94 -10.58
C ALA A 189 0.69 0.58 -10.97
N ALA A 190 -0.10 0.04 -10.04
CA ALA A 190 -1.51 -0.28 -10.27
C ALA A 190 -2.36 0.98 -10.51
N LYS A 191 -2.08 2.09 -9.80
CA LYS A 191 -2.77 3.36 -10.01
C LYS A 191 -2.48 3.95 -11.40
N ARG A 192 -1.21 3.91 -11.85
CA ARG A 192 -0.83 4.36 -13.20
C ARG A 192 -1.48 3.51 -14.29
N ALA A 193 -1.56 2.19 -14.09
CA ALA A 193 -2.23 1.30 -15.02
C ALA A 193 -3.74 1.59 -15.14
N THR A 194 -4.38 2.03 -14.05
CA THR A 194 -5.78 2.46 -14.07
C THR A 194 -5.96 3.78 -14.83
N ALA A 195 -5.10 4.77 -14.61
CA ALA A 195 -5.21 6.10 -15.23
C ALA A 195 -5.03 6.07 -16.76
N LYS A 196 -4.17 5.21 -17.30
CA LYS A 196 -3.94 5.08 -18.75
C LYS A 196 -5.13 4.56 -19.57
N ARG A 197 -6.20 4.07 -18.93
CA ARG A 197 -7.42 3.60 -19.61
C ARG A 197 -8.56 4.59 -19.59
N THR A 198 -8.41 5.73 -18.97
CA THR A 198 -9.45 6.78 -18.89
C THR A 198 -9.24 7.89 -19.91
N THR A 199 -8.22 7.79 -20.75
CA THR A 199 -7.96 8.60 -21.94
C THR A 199 -8.17 7.76 -23.19
#